data_10f3dc2c96ee3025da24257db9d061e0
#
_entry.id   10f3dc2c96ee3025da24257db9d061e0
#
_cell.length_a   1.000
_cell.length_b   1.000
_cell.length_c   1.000
_cell.angle_alpha   90.00
_cell.angle_beta   90.00
_cell.angle_gamma   90.00
#
_symmetry.space_group_name_H-M   'P 1'
#
loop_
_entity.id
_entity.type
_entity.pdbx_description
1 polymer ?
#
loop_
_entity_poly.entity_id
_entity_poly.type
_entity_poly.pdbx_seq_one_letter_code
_entity_poly.pdbx_strand_id
1 'polypeptide(L)'
;PEAASRAIDEYLAVLDDAAFGGATPVTPKFISPADPASRWTGANKGLAFFAYATNYLIDLDHAIIVDVEPSTAVRQAEVTAARTMIERAREHHDLWPARLAADTAYGSAEMLDWLVQEHGIEPHIPVFDKSQRTDGTFSRDDFTYDHTTDTYRCAAGKTLQHYRRRFAMPRTGIMKDNSMRYRA
;
A
#
# COMPACT_ATOMS: atom_id res chain seq x y z
N PRO A 1 9.58 3.97 33.27
CA PRO A 1 8.48 3.60 32.34
C PRO A 1 8.24 4.66 31.25
N GLU A 2 8.26 5.96 31.60
CA GLU A 2 8.03 7.05 30.65
C GLU A 2 9.14 7.17 29.59
N ALA A 3 10.40 6.97 29.95
CA ALA A 3 11.51 7.06 29.00
C ALA A 3 11.49 5.92 27.96
N ALA A 4 11.02 4.73 28.35
CA ALA A 4 10.85 3.61 27.42
C ALA A 4 9.67 3.84 26.46
N SER A 5 8.59 4.46 26.94
CA SER A 5 7.44 4.83 26.13
C SER A 5 7.82 5.86 25.07
N ARG A 6 8.57 6.89 25.43
CA ARG A 6 9.01 7.95 24.52
C ARG A 6 9.94 7.43 23.42
N ALA A 7 10.90 6.55 23.76
CA ALA A 7 11.78 5.96 22.76
C ALA A 7 11.02 5.05 21.78
N ILE A 8 10.00 4.35 22.25
CA ILE A 8 9.11 3.56 21.41
C ILE A 8 8.30 4.47 20.47
N ASP A 9 7.75 5.56 20.99
CA ASP A 9 6.95 6.49 20.21
C ASP A 9 7.80 7.19 19.13
N GLU A 10 9.02 7.62 19.47
CA GLU A 10 9.98 8.21 18.53
C GLU A 10 10.39 7.19 17.44
N TYR A 11 10.63 5.95 17.82
CA TYR A 11 10.97 4.87 16.87
C TYR A 11 9.80 4.54 15.95
N LEU A 12 8.59 4.47 16.48
CA LEU A 12 7.38 4.25 15.69
C LEU A 12 7.12 5.42 14.73
N ALA A 13 7.35 6.67 15.16
CA ALA A 13 7.19 7.85 14.32
C ALA A 13 8.18 7.83 13.14
N VAL A 14 9.45 7.48 13.37
CA VAL A 14 10.46 7.34 12.31
C VAL A 14 10.06 6.24 11.32
N LEU A 15 9.55 5.10 11.81
CA LEU A 15 9.08 4.01 10.93
C LEU A 15 7.83 4.40 10.16
N ASP A 16 6.93 5.14 10.77
CA ASP A 16 5.71 5.61 10.10
C ASP A 16 6.04 6.66 9.03
N ASP A 17 6.96 7.57 9.27
CA ASP A 17 7.45 8.53 8.28
C ASP A 17 8.14 7.82 7.09
N ALA A 18 8.99 6.85 7.37
CA ALA A 18 9.64 6.06 6.33
C ALA A 18 8.66 5.18 5.54
N ALA A 19 7.60 4.67 6.21
CA ALA A 19 6.61 3.79 5.59
C ALA A 19 5.54 4.52 4.78
N PHE A 20 5.29 5.80 5.05
CA PHE A 20 4.06 6.44 4.57
C PHE A 20 4.22 7.72 3.76
N GLY A 21 5.41 8.26 3.58
CA GLY A 21 5.66 9.38 2.64
C GLY A 21 4.47 10.34 2.42
N GLY A 22 3.70 10.66 3.47
CA GLY A 22 2.50 11.49 3.40
C GLY A 22 1.15 10.77 3.46
N ALA A 23 1.13 9.44 3.62
CA ALA A 23 -0.13 8.70 3.82
C ALA A 23 -0.65 8.85 5.27
N THR A 24 -1.96 8.70 5.44
CA THR A 24 -2.61 8.76 6.75
C THR A 24 -2.06 7.69 7.70
N PRO A 25 -1.66 8.02 8.93
CA PRO A 25 -1.13 7.06 9.90
C PRO A 25 -2.06 5.87 10.07
N VAL A 26 -1.56 4.67 9.86
CA VAL A 26 -2.32 3.44 10.09
C VAL A 26 -2.15 3.03 11.55
N THR A 27 -3.17 3.25 12.35
CA THR A 27 -3.20 2.73 13.71
C THR A 27 -3.25 1.19 13.67
N PRO A 28 -2.22 0.48 14.15
CA PRO A 28 -2.21 -0.97 14.13
C PRO A 28 -3.32 -1.54 15.00
N LYS A 29 -3.97 -2.61 14.52
CA LYS A 29 -5.02 -3.30 15.30
C LYS A 29 -4.44 -4.03 16.51
N PHE A 30 -3.26 -4.58 16.35
CA PHE A 30 -2.51 -5.29 17.39
C PHE A 30 -1.11 -4.71 17.48
N ILE A 31 -0.63 -4.55 18.70
CA ILE A 31 0.73 -4.11 18.99
C ILE A 31 1.42 -5.24 19.75
N SER A 32 2.61 -5.61 19.30
CA SER A 32 3.44 -6.58 20.00
C SER A 32 3.97 -5.97 21.31
N PRO A 33 3.76 -6.63 22.46
CA PRO A 33 4.33 -6.12 23.71
C PRO A 33 5.86 -6.18 23.76
N ALA A 34 6.46 -7.11 23.02
CA ALA A 34 7.91 -7.31 23.00
C ALA A 34 8.60 -6.41 21.94
N ASP A 35 7.90 -6.10 20.84
CA ASP A 35 8.40 -5.27 19.75
C ASP A 35 7.25 -4.49 19.10
N PRO A 36 6.96 -3.29 19.60
CA PRO A 36 5.85 -2.47 19.12
C PRO A 36 5.96 -2.03 17.65
N ALA A 37 7.16 -2.06 17.06
CA ALA A 37 7.39 -1.71 15.67
C ALA A 37 7.01 -2.82 14.69
N SER A 38 7.03 -4.09 15.13
CA SER A 38 6.60 -5.21 14.30
C SER A 38 5.10 -5.13 13.97
N ARG A 39 4.72 -5.63 12.81
CA ARG A 39 3.32 -5.56 12.34
C ARG A 39 2.70 -6.93 12.30
N TRP A 40 1.40 -6.97 12.69
CA TRP A 40 0.59 -8.19 12.63
C TRP A 40 0.29 -8.52 11.17
N THR A 41 0.87 -9.57 10.68
CA THR A 41 0.74 -10.04 9.31
C THR A 41 0.45 -11.54 9.28
N GLY A 42 0.15 -12.07 8.11
CA GLY A 42 -0.09 -13.50 7.94
C GLY A 42 0.21 -13.94 6.51
N ALA A 43 0.82 -15.11 6.39
CA ALA A 43 0.94 -15.78 5.13
C ALA A 43 -0.44 -16.23 4.61
N ASN A 44 -0.58 -16.37 3.30
CA ASN A 44 -1.81 -16.88 2.69
C ASN A 44 -2.15 -18.25 3.27
N LYS A 45 -3.33 -18.38 3.90
CA LYS A 45 -3.82 -19.57 4.61
C LYS A 45 -3.00 -20.00 5.84
N GLY A 46 -2.03 -19.20 6.29
CA GLY A 46 -1.24 -19.45 7.50
C GLY A 46 -1.79 -18.74 8.73
N LEU A 47 -1.17 -19.03 9.88
CA LEU A 47 -1.41 -18.29 11.12
C LEU A 47 -0.79 -16.90 11.00
N ALA A 48 -1.48 -15.90 11.56
CA ALA A 48 -0.96 -14.54 11.63
C ALA A 48 0.06 -14.41 12.78
N PHE A 49 1.07 -13.58 12.58
CA PHE A 49 2.16 -13.35 13.53
C PHE A 49 2.69 -11.92 13.38
N PHE A 50 3.49 -11.48 14.35
CA PHE A 50 4.20 -10.20 14.24
C PHE A 50 5.50 -10.39 13.47
N ALA A 51 5.74 -9.52 12.48
CA ALA A 51 6.93 -9.59 11.63
C ALA A 51 7.31 -8.24 11.01
N TYR A 52 8.50 -8.25 10.44
CA TYR A 52 8.97 -7.30 9.43
C TYR A 52 8.92 -7.97 8.06
N ALA A 53 8.96 -7.17 7.00
CA ALA A 53 9.16 -7.63 5.63
C ALA A 53 10.62 -7.41 5.23
N THR A 54 11.13 -8.28 4.37
CA THR A 54 12.40 -8.06 3.68
C THR A 54 12.10 -7.98 2.19
N ASN A 55 12.45 -6.86 1.59
CA ASN A 55 12.23 -6.60 0.17
C ASN A 55 13.54 -6.82 -0.57
N TYR A 56 13.46 -7.43 -1.74
CA TYR A 56 14.60 -7.72 -2.60
C TYR A 56 14.39 -7.09 -3.96
N LEU A 57 15.37 -6.32 -4.42
CA LEU A 57 15.48 -5.91 -5.82
C LEU A 57 16.40 -6.91 -6.53
N ILE A 58 15.86 -7.59 -7.54
CA ILE A 58 16.56 -8.70 -8.21
C ILE A 58 16.69 -8.38 -9.70
N ASP A 59 17.90 -8.50 -10.22
CA ASP A 59 18.15 -8.58 -11.66
C ASP A 59 17.75 -9.97 -12.14
N LEU A 60 16.70 -10.05 -12.95
CA LEU A 60 16.16 -11.32 -13.43
C LEU A 60 16.99 -11.95 -14.55
N ASP A 61 17.77 -11.15 -15.29
CA ASP A 61 18.60 -11.65 -16.38
C ASP A 61 19.83 -12.40 -15.86
N HIS A 62 20.38 -11.95 -14.72
CA HIS A 62 21.56 -12.52 -14.10
C HIS A 62 21.30 -13.24 -12.78
N ALA A 63 20.06 -13.22 -12.28
CA ALA A 63 19.65 -13.80 -11.01
C ALA A 63 20.47 -13.26 -9.81
N ILE A 64 20.77 -11.95 -9.82
CA ILE A 64 21.56 -11.28 -8.80
C ILE A 64 20.63 -10.43 -7.93
N ILE A 65 20.80 -10.51 -6.61
CA ILE A 65 20.18 -9.57 -5.68
C ILE A 65 20.96 -8.26 -5.77
N VAL A 66 20.33 -7.22 -6.34
CA VAL A 66 20.93 -5.89 -6.51
C VAL A 66 20.89 -5.12 -5.19
N ASP A 67 19.77 -5.23 -4.48
CA ASP A 67 19.59 -4.51 -3.22
C ASP A 67 18.59 -5.20 -2.29
N VAL A 68 18.68 -4.89 -1.00
CA VAL A 68 17.81 -5.44 0.05
C VAL A 68 17.39 -4.33 0.99
N GLU A 69 16.08 -4.20 1.25
CA GLU A 69 15.53 -3.21 2.16
C GLU A 69 14.58 -3.86 3.17
N PRO A 70 14.87 -3.79 4.49
CA PRO A 70 13.91 -4.18 5.51
C PRO A 70 12.81 -3.12 5.63
N SER A 71 11.58 -3.56 5.86
CA SER A 71 10.45 -2.66 6.12
C SER A 71 9.50 -3.23 7.16
N THR A 72 8.58 -2.43 7.64
CA THR A 72 7.44 -2.97 8.38
C THR A 72 6.58 -3.80 7.45
N ALA A 73 5.98 -4.89 7.95
CA ALA A 73 5.16 -5.80 7.14
C ALA A 73 3.78 -5.19 6.82
N VAL A 74 3.80 -4.05 6.10
CA VAL A 74 2.63 -3.36 5.57
C VAL A 74 2.89 -2.98 4.12
N ARG A 75 1.84 -3.09 3.30
CA ARG A 75 1.91 -2.90 1.85
C ARG A 75 2.57 -1.58 1.42
N GLN A 76 2.24 -0.47 2.09
CA GLN A 76 2.78 0.83 1.75
C GLN A 76 4.30 0.90 1.99
N ALA A 77 4.77 0.31 3.09
CA ALA A 77 6.20 0.24 3.39
C ALA A 77 6.97 -0.58 2.35
N GLU A 78 6.40 -1.66 1.86
CA GLU A 78 6.99 -2.49 0.80
C GLU A 78 7.10 -1.70 -0.52
N VAL A 79 6.06 -0.96 -0.91
CA VAL A 79 6.08 -0.12 -2.12
C VAL A 79 7.11 1.01 -1.98
N THR A 80 7.20 1.66 -0.81
CA THR A 80 8.20 2.69 -0.54
C THR A 80 9.62 2.11 -0.57
N ALA A 81 9.83 0.93 0.02
CA ALA A 81 11.11 0.23 -0.02
C ALA A 81 11.57 -0.07 -1.47
N ALA A 82 10.64 -0.43 -2.35
CA ALA A 82 10.96 -0.64 -3.76
C ALA A 82 11.46 0.63 -4.45
N ARG A 83 10.82 1.78 -4.22
CA ARG A 83 11.32 3.08 -4.75
C ARG A 83 12.72 3.37 -4.24
N THR A 84 12.93 3.27 -2.93
CA THR A 84 14.23 3.49 -2.30
C THR A 84 15.33 2.60 -2.89
N MET A 85 15.04 1.31 -3.09
CA MET A 85 16.01 0.38 -3.68
C MET A 85 16.33 0.72 -5.13
N ILE A 86 15.34 1.11 -5.94
CA ILE A 86 15.56 1.49 -7.34
C ILE A 86 16.40 2.77 -7.43
N GLU A 87 16.10 3.78 -6.62
CA GLU A 87 16.88 5.02 -6.56
C GLU A 87 18.31 4.76 -6.09
N ARG A 88 18.49 3.95 -5.07
CA ARG A 88 19.78 3.57 -4.51
C ARG A 88 20.61 2.73 -5.49
N ALA A 89 19.98 1.84 -6.27
CA ALA A 89 20.66 1.09 -7.32
C ALA A 89 21.22 2.01 -8.41
N ARG A 90 20.50 3.07 -8.77
CA ARG A 90 20.98 4.09 -9.67
C ARG A 90 22.16 4.88 -9.08
N GLU A 91 22.00 5.34 -7.84
CA GLU A 91 23.00 6.19 -7.18
C GLU A 91 24.33 5.46 -6.93
N HIS A 92 24.27 4.20 -6.47
CA HIS A 92 25.46 3.46 -6.06
C HIS A 92 26.09 2.62 -7.18
N HIS A 93 25.29 2.19 -8.15
CA HIS A 93 25.72 1.22 -9.16
C HIS A 93 25.52 1.68 -10.59
N ASP A 94 24.94 2.88 -10.79
CA ASP A 94 24.52 3.39 -12.11
C ASP A 94 23.59 2.41 -12.86
N LEU A 95 22.80 1.64 -12.10
CA LEU A 95 21.85 0.69 -12.62
C LEU A 95 20.45 1.31 -12.64
N TRP A 96 19.83 1.32 -13.81
CA TRP A 96 18.48 1.80 -13.99
C TRP A 96 17.65 0.79 -14.79
N PRO A 97 16.59 0.23 -14.20
CA PRO A 97 15.82 -0.80 -14.89
C PRO A 97 14.98 -0.20 -16.02
N ALA A 98 15.00 -0.81 -17.19
CA ALA A 98 14.06 -0.48 -18.26
C ALA A 98 12.64 -1.00 -17.95
N ARG A 99 12.56 -2.08 -17.16
CA ARG A 99 11.31 -2.76 -16.78
C ARG A 99 11.34 -3.17 -15.32
N LEU A 100 10.18 -3.12 -14.67
CA LEU A 100 10.00 -3.60 -13.30
C LEU A 100 8.86 -4.60 -13.23
N ALA A 101 9.16 -5.84 -12.82
CA ALA A 101 8.17 -6.86 -12.52
C ALA A 101 7.89 -6.89 -11.00
N ALA A 102 6.62 -6.82 -10.62
CA ALA A 102 6.21 -6.95 -9.23
C ALA A 102 4.77 -7.50 -9.15
N ASP A 103 4.32 -7.82 -7.94
CA ASP A 103 2.96 -8.30 -7.74
C ASP A 103 1.90 -7.17 -7.76
N THR A 104 0.63 -7.53 -7.64
CA THR A 104 -0.49 -6.58 -7.63
C THR A 104 -0.43 -5.56 -6.49
N ALA A 105 0.37 -5.79 -5.45
CA ALA A 105 0.54 -4.85 -4.35
C ALA A 105 1.16 -3.54 -4.80
N TYR A 106 2.02 -3.59 -5.82
CA TYR A 106 2.72 -2.45 -6.40
C TYR A 106 1.90 -1.72 -7.50
N GLY A 107 0.75 -2.23 -7.89
CA GLY A 107 -0.11 -1.67 -8.95
C GLY A 107 -1.00 -0.51 -8.49
N SER A 108 -0.56 0.33 -7.57
CA SER A 108 -1.26 1.57 -7.23
C SER A 108 -1.05 2.63 -8.31
N ALA A 109 -2.04 3.49 -8.53
CA ALA A 109 -1.93 4.56 -9.54
C ALA A 109 -0.71 5.45 -9.30
N GLU A 110 -0.41 5.77 -8.04
CA GLU A 110 0.75 6.56 -7.64
C GLU A 110 2.08 5.88 -7.96
N MET A 111 2.19 4.56 -7.71
CA MET A 111 3.41 3.82 -8.04
C MET A 111 3.59 3.67 -9.55
N LEU A 112 2.52 3.44 -10.28
CA LEU A 112 2.57 3.33 -11.75
C LEU A 112 2.90 4.67 -12.40
N ASP A 113 2.37 5.78 -11.87
CA ASP A 113 2.70 7.13 -12.31
C ASP A 113 4.19 7.43 -12.09
N TRP A 114 4.69 7.15 -10.90
CA TRP A 114 6.11 7.29 -10.57
C TRP A 114 7.01 6.47 -11.52
N LEU A 115 6.66 5.21 -11.79
CA LEU A 115 7.43 4.36 -12.71
C LEU A 115 7.43 4.92 -14.14
N VAL A 116 6.24 5.22 -14.67
CA VAL A 116 6.08 5.52 -16.10
C VAL A 116 6.39 6.98 -16.41
N GLN A 117 5.75 7.91 -15.69
CA GLN A 117 5.82 9.33 -16.02
C GLN A 117 7.08 9.99 -15.50
N GLU A 118 7.50 9.66 -14.28
CA GLU A 118 8.66 10.30 -13.68
C GLU A 118 9.97 9.63 -14.08
N HIS A 119 9.96 8.30 -14.26
CA HIS A 119 11.19 7.53 -14.42
C HIS A 119 11.32 6.72 -15.72
N GLY A 120 10.27 6.63 -16.52
CA GLY A 120 10.31 5.92 -17.80
C GLY A 120 10.51 4.41 -17.67
N ILE A 121 10.16 3.83 -16.53
CA ILE A 121 10.27 2.39 -16.26
C ILE A 121 8.98 1.71 -16.69
N GLU A 122 9.08 0.69 -17.55
CA GLU A 122 7.92 -0.11 -18.00
C GLU A 122 7.45 -1.05 -16.87
N PRO A 123 6.23 -0.92 -16.32
CA PRO A 123 5.76 -1.80 -15.27
C PRO A 123 5.20 -3.10 -15.82
N HIS A 124 5.74 -4.23 -15.37
CA HIS A 124 5.15 -5.56 -15.52
C HIS A 124 4.43 -5.96 -14.21
N ILE A 125 3.42 -5.19 -13.86
CA ILE A 125 2.68 -5.30 -12.60
C ILE A 125 1.22 -5.61 -12.93
N PRO A 126 0.65 -6.74 -12.46
CA PRO A 126 -0.75 -7.04 -12.68
C PRO A 126 -1.64 -5.99 -12.01
N VAL A 127 -2.40 -5.24 -12.79
CA VAL A 127 -3.41 -4.31 -12.29
C VAL A 127 -4.73 -5.05 -12.12
N PHE A 128 -5.35 -4.90 -10.97
CA PHE A 128 -6.65 -5.51 -10.73
C PHE A 128 -7.73 -4.70 -11.44
N ASP A 129 -8.03 -5.07 -12.67
CA ASP A 129 -9.11 -4.46 -13.44
C ASP A 129 -10.46 -4.98 -12.94
N LYS A 130 -11.26 -4.07 -12.38
CA LYS A 130 -12.65 -4.31 -11.95
C LYS A 130 -13.66 -3.61 -12.87
N SER A 131 -13.22 -3.12 -14.02
CA SER A 131 -14.08 -2.42 -14.97
C SER A 131 -15.13 -3.35 -15.59
N GLN A 132 -14.80 -4.64 -15.71
CA GLN A 132 -15.71 -5.64 -16.29
C GLN A 132 -16.01 -6.75 -15.30
N ARG A 133 -17.26 -6.86 -14.86
CA ARG A 133 -17.75 -7.96 -14.05
C ARG A 133 -18.75 -8.80 -14.83
N THR A 134 -18.58 -10.12 -14.78
CA THR A 134 -19.49 -11.09 -15.39
C THR A 134 -20.34 -11.86 -14.38
N ASP A 135 -20.27 -11.46 -13.11
CA ASP A 135 -20.93 -12.12 -11.97
C ASP A 135 -22.37 -11.61 -11.70
N GLY A 136 -22.92 -10.81 -12.63
CA GLY A 136 -24.25 -10.19 -12.47
C GLY A 136 -24.30 -8.99 -11.53
N THR A 137 -23.17 -8.55 -11.02
CA THR A 137 -23.04 -7.30 -10.25
C THR A 137 -22.59 -6.14 -11.13
N PHE A 138 -22.91 -4.91 -10.74
CA PHE A 138 -22.45 -3.73 -11.47
C PHE A 138 -20.91 -3.63 -11.46
N SER A 139 -20.34 -3.36 -12.62
CA SER A 139 -18.94 -3.04 -12.80
C SER A 139 -18.66 -1.60 -12.41
N ARG A 140 -17.39 -1.20 -12.35
CA ARG A 140 -17.02 0.20 -12.08
C ARG A 140 -17.56 1.15 -13.15
N ASP A 141 -17.57 0.72 -14.40
CA ASP A 141 -17.98 1.55 -15.54
C ASP A 141 -19.49 1.79 -15.58
N ASP A 142 -20.29 1.01 -14.82
CA ASP A 142 -21.72 1.22 -14.66
C ASP A 142 -22.07 2.38 -13.71
N PHE A 143 -21.06 2.98 -13.06
CA PHE A 143 -21.25 4.09 -12.13
C PHE A 143 -20.76 5.40 -12.75
N THR A 144 -21.61 6.39 -12.74
CA THR A 144 -21.25 7.75 -13.19
C THR A 144 -20.90 8.63 -11.98
N TYR A 145 -19.74 9.25 -12.02
CA TYR A 145 -19.30 10.17 -10.97
C TYR A 145 -19.70 11.61 -11.30
N ASP A 146 -20.32 12.28 -10.36
CA ASP A 146 -20.65 13.71 -10.42
C ASP A 146 -19.65 14.48 -9.53
N HIS A 147 -18.76 15.21 -10.17
CA HIS A 147 -17.74 16.04 -9.52
C HIS A 147 -18.32 17.21 -8.73
N THR A 148 -19.52 17.69 -9.12
CA THR A 148 -20.13 18.85 -8.49
C THR A 148 -20.68 18.54 -7.11
N THR A 149 -21.24 17.34 -6.97
CA THR A 149 -21.87 16.88 -5.74
C THR A 149 -21.05 15.86 -4.96
N ASP A 150 -19.87 15.45 -5.47
CA ASP A 150 -19.03 14.37 -4.92
C ASP A 150 -19.84 13.09 -4.68
N THR A 151 -20.61 12.67 -5.69
CA THR A 151 -21.47 11.49 -5.60
C THR A 151 -21.30 10.56 -6.80
N TYR A 152 -21.60 9.29 -6.61
CA TYR A 152 -21.75 8.33 -7.70
C TYR A 152 -23.22 8.01 -7.93
N ARG A 153 -23.60 7.87 -9.18
CA ARG A 153 -24.90 7.34 -9.60
C ARG A 153 -24.73 5.92 -10.14
N CYS A 154 -25.42 4.96 -9.55
CA CYS A 154 -25.37 3.58 -10.02
C CYS A 154 -26.31 3.35 -11.22
N ALA A 155 -26.12 2.27 -11.97
CA ALA A 155 -26.95 1.85 -13.08
C ALA A 155 -28.44 1.65 -12.69
N ALA A 156 -28.70 1.30 -11.43
CA ALA A 156 -30.07 1.20 -10.90
C ALA A 156 -30.67 2.56 -10.45
N GLY A 157 -30.02 3.68 -10.79
CA GLY A 157 -30.53 5.03 -10.53
C GLY A 157 -30.32 5.55 -9.10
N LYS A 158 -29.68 4.80 -8.23
CA LYS A 158 -29.39 5.24 -6.84
C LYS A 158 -28.19 6.16 -6.82
N THR A 159 -28.25 7.20 -5.99
CA THR A 159 -27.12 8.09 -5.70
C THR A 159 -26.37 7.56 -4.49
N LEU A 160 -25.05 7.41 -4.64
CA LEU A 160 -24.16 6.98 -3.57
C LEU A 160 -23.37 8.19 -3.10
N GLN A 161 -23.50 8.53 -1.82
CA GLN A 161 -22.80 9.64 -1.21
C GLN A 161 -21.45 9.20 -0.65
N HIS A 162 -20.49 10.11 -0.59
CA HIS A 162 -19.20 9.88 0.03
C HIS A 162 -19.39 9.55 1.51
N TYR A 163 -18.99 8.35 1.91
CA TYR A 163 -19.09 7.91 3.28
C TYR A 163 -17.77 8.14 4.01
N ARG A 164 -17.71 9.21 4.79
CA ARG A 164 -16.65 9.43 5.77
C ARG A 164 -17.06 8.83 7.11
N ARG A 165 -16.32 7.84 7.55
CA ARG A 165 -16.50 7.32 8.91
C ARG A 165 -15.95 8.33 9.91
N ARG A 166 -16.74 8.66 10.94
CA ARG A 166 -16.23 9.39 12.10
C ARG A 166 -15.31 8.44 12.89
N PHE A 167 -14.05 8.82 13.02
CA PHE A 167 -13.01 8.03 13.72
C PHE A 167 -13.15 8.04 15.26
N ALA A 168 -14.24 8.55 15.82
CA ALA A 168 -14.45 8.64 17.26
C ALA A 168 -14.56 7.28 17.99
N MET A 169 -14.68 6.17 17.28
CA MET A 169 -14.67 4.84 17.89
C MET A 169 -13.74 3.88 17.13
N PRO A 170 -12.70 3.36 17.79
CA PRO A 170 -11.86 2.31 17.21
C PRO A 170 -12.73 1.10 16.85
N ARG A 171 -12.64 0.60 15.63
CA ARG A 171 -13.28 -0.68 15.30
C ARG A 171 -12.36 -1.81 15.68
N THR A 172 -12.94 -2.87 16.22
CA THR A 172 -12.31 -4.17 16.40
C THR A 172 -12.19 -4.97 15.08
N GLY A 173 -12.61 -4.40 13.94
CA GLY A 173 -12.52 -5.00 12.60
C GLY A 173 -11.51 -4.28 11.70
N ILE A 174 -10.72 -5.05 10.97
CA ILE A 174 -9.78 -4.55 9.95
C ILE A 174 -10.59 -3.81 8.89
N MET A 175 -10.41 -2.50 8.79
CA MET A 175 -10.75 -1.79 7.57
C MET A 175 -9.57 -1.99 6.62
N LYS A 176 -9.75 -2.83 5.64
CA LYS A 176 -8.86 -2.85 4.47
C LYS A 176 -9.09 -1.54 3.74
N ASP A 177 -8.01 -0.88 3.44
CA ASP A 177 -7.83 0.13 2.42
C ASP A 177 -8.18 1.58 2.77
N ASN A 178 -7.35 2.47 2.30
CA ASN A 178 -7.63 3.87 1.97
C ASN A 178 -8.75 3.99 0.90
N SER A 179 -9.65 3.04 0.81
CA SER A 179 -10.76 3.08 -0.14
C SER A 179 -11.83 4.05 0.35
N MET A 180 -12.11 5.07 -0.44
CA MET A 180 -13.30 5.89 -0.26
C MET A 180 -14.53 5.03 -0.52
N ARG A 181 -15.48 5.02 0.42
CA ARG A 181 -16.73 4.28 0.27
C ARG A 181 -17.88 5.22 0.02
N TYR A 182 -18.63 4.92 -1.03
CA TYR A 182 -19.89 5.56 -1.32
C TYR A 182 -21.05 4.60 -0.99
N ARG A 183 -22.08 5.10 -0.36
CA ARG A 183 -23.26 4.32 0.02
C ARG A 183 -24.53 5.01 -0.47
N ALA A 184 -25.50 4.19 -0.87
CA ALA A 184 -26.86 4.60 -1.18
C ALA A 184 -27.68 4.71 0.10
#